data_f4c464ba08475b82a4ab5be69e6fa860
#
_entry.id   f4c464ba08475b82a4ab5be69e6fa860
#
_cell.length_a   1.000
_cell.length_b   1.000
_cell.length_c   1.000
_cell.angle_alpha   90.00
_cell.angle_beta   90.00
_cell.angle_gamma   90.00
#
_symmetry.space_group_name_H-M   'P 1'
#
loop_
_entity.id
_entity.type
_entity.pdbx_description
1 polymer ?
#
loop_
_entity_poly.entity_id
_entity_poly.type
_entity_poly.pdbx_seq_one_letter_code
_entity_poly.pdbx_strand_id
1 'polypeptide(L)'
;NDGAYGSIVVVENVFHYKQVLPLKLGDNVIGRYVKGTAISTPIETVDPSVDTKHCIINVKRDKNGRLVYTLRDAPSNTGTFYMNDILTDYDRVRLEDGSIVTIGATTLILRAAREE
;
A
#
# COMPACT_ATOMS: atom_id res chain seq x y z
N ASN A 1 -14.10 6.99 9.31
CA ASN A 1 -13.09 7.12 10.35
C ASN A 1 -11.75 6.60 9.84
N ASP A 2 -10.76 7.48 9.76
CA ASP A 2 -9.47 7.20 9.10
C ASP A 2 -8.68 6.06 9.73
N GLY A 3 -8.96 5.69 10.96
CA GLY A 3 -8.22 4.62 11.63
C GLY A 3 -8.91 3.28 11.68
N ALA A 4 -10.13 3.18 11.18
CA ALA A 4 -10.97 2.00 11.40
C ALA A 4 -10.39 0.71 10.82
N TYR A 5 -9.73 0.80 9.65
CA TYR A 5 -9.17 -0.36 8.95
C TYR A 5 -7.67 -0.23 8.72
N GLY A 6 -7.02 0.66 9.46
CA GLY A 6 -5.60 0.92 9.30
C GLY A 6 -5.31 1.95 8.24
N SER A 7 -4.03 2.20 8.04
CA SER A 7 -3.56 3.20 7.09
C SER A 7 -2.19 2.81 6.56
N ILE A 8 -1.75 3.49 5.51
CA ILE A 8 -0.35 3.44 5.07
C ILE A 8 0.26 4.81 5.25
N VAL A 9 1.49 4.82 5.75
CA VAL A 9 2.33 6.02 5.78
C VAL A 9 3.20 5.97 4.55
N VAL A 10 3.10 6.98 3.71
CA VAL A 10 3.84 7.08 2.45
C VAL A 10 4.95 8.09 2.64
N VAL A 11 6.19 7.67 2.37
CA VAL A 11 7.36 8.54 2.42
C VAL A 11 7.96 8.57 1.03
N GLU A 12 7.86 9.71 0.37
CA GLU A 12 8.46 9.92 -0.94
C GLU A 12 9.91 10.33 -0.71
N ASN A 13 10.84 9.48 -1.18
CA ASN A 13 12.25 9.60 -0.80
C ASN A 13 13.00 10.76 -1.45
N VAL A 14 12.52 11.25 -2.58
CA VAL A 14 13.23 12.32 -3.32
C VAL A 14 13.01 13.66 -2.64
N PHE A 15 11.78 13.98 -2.28
CA PHE A 15 11.42 15.25 -1.66
C PHE A 15 11.07 15.13 -0.19
N HIS A 16 11.20 13.94 0.38
CA HIS A 16 10.84 13.64 1.77
C HIS A 16 9.38 13.96 2.10
N TYR A 17 8.52 13.86 1.09
CA TYR A 17 7.11 14.13 1.26
C TYR A 17 6.43 12.97 1.97
N LYS A 18 5.63 13.29 2.98
CA LYS A 18 4.96 12.29 3.80
C LYS A 18 3.44 12.43 3.71
N GLN A 19 2.76 11.32 3.49
CA GLN A 19 1.31 11.25 3.48
C GLN A 19 0.85 10.10 4.36
N VAL A 20 -0.35 10.23 4.90
CA VAL A 20 -1.02 9.12 5.58
C VAL A 20 -2.33 8.88 4.84
N LEU A 21 -2.49 7.68 4.31
CA LEU A 21 -3.65 7.32 3.51
C LEU A 21 -4.43 6.22 4.22
N PRO A 22 -5.73 6.42 4.48
CA PRO A 22 -6.53 5.40 5.15
C PRO A 22 -6.80 4.22 4.23
N LEU A 23 -6.89 3.03 4.82
CA LEU A 23 -7.31 1.82 4.12
C LEU A 23 -8.77 1.52 4.44
N LYS A 24 -9.38 0.72 3.58
CA LYS A 24 -10.76 0.27 3.77
C LYS A 24 -10.83 -1.24 3.52
N LEU A 25 -11.91 -1.87 3.89
CA LEU A 25 -12.13 -3.29 3.62
C LEU A 25 -12.14 -3.54 2.12
N GLY A 26 -11.58 -4.69 1.73
CA GLY A 26 -11.44 -5.06 0.33
C GLY A 26 -10.11 -4.63 -0.24
N ASP A 27 -10.06 -4.50 -1.56
CA ASP A 27 -8.84 -4.13 -2.26
C ASP A 27 -8.60 -2.63 -2.22
N ASN A 28 -7.41 -2.26 -1.78
CA ASN A 28 -6.91 -0.89 -1.84
C ASN A 28 -5.85 -0.83 -2.92
N VAL A 29 -6.19 -0.24 -4.05
CA VAL A 29 -5.26 -0.07 -5.17
C VAL A 29 -4.42 1.15 -4.92
N ILE A 30 -3.12 0.95 -4.79
CA ILE A 30 -2.16 2.00 -4.43
C ILE A 30 -1.36 2.36 -5.68
N GLY A 31 -1.27 3.63 -5.97
CA GLY A 31 -0.51 4.11 -7.09
C GLY A 31 -0.43 5.61 -7.15
N ARG A 32 0.28 6.10 -8.16
CA ARG A 32 0.50 7.52 -8.36
C ARG A 32 -0.79 8.20 -8.81
N TYR A 33 -1.16 9.27 -8.13
CA TYR A 33 -2.33 10.06 -8.52
C TYR A 33 -2.11 10.71 -9.88
N VAL A 34 -3.09 10.55 -10.75
CA VAL A 34 -3.15 11.27 -12.02
C VAL A 34 -4.54 11.84 -12.16
N LYS A 35 -4.64 13.13 -12.47
CA LYS A 35 -5.92 13.81 -12.65
C LYS A 35 -6.76 13.08 -13.70
N GLY A 36 -8.00 12.82 -13.38
CA GLY A 36 -8.93 12.12 -14.27
C GLY A 36 -8.95 10.62 -14.12
N THR A 37 -8.07 10.03 -13.30
CA THR A 37 -8.11 8.61 -12.97
C THR A 37 -8.55 8.44 -11.51
N ALA A 38 -9.31 7.36 -11.28
CA ALA A 38 -9.80 7.05 -9.95
C ALA A 38 -9.21 5.72 -9.49
N ILE A 39 -8.47 5.76 -8.40
CA ILE A 39 -8.03 4.57 -7.67
C ILE A 39 -8.35 4.77 -6.20
N SER A 40 -8.41 3.66 -5.45
CA SER A 40 -8.85 3.73 -4.07
C SER A 40 -7.85 4.42 -3.14
N THR A 41 -6.56 4.34 -3.45
CA THR A 41 -5.52 4.87 -2.56
C THR A 41 -4.45 5.60 -3.39
N PRO A 42 -4.76 6.82 -3.85
CA PRO A 42 -3.83 7.58 -4.68
C PRO A 42 -2.74 8.22 -3.85
N ILE A 43 -1.50 8.13 -4.34
CA ILE A 43 -0.35 8.80 -3.74
C ILE A 43 -0.04 10.05 -4.54
N GLU A 44 0.05 11.17 -3.86
CA GLU A 44 0.53 12.40 -4.50
C GLU A 44 2.05 12.36 -4.56
N THR A 45 2.59 12.03 -5.70
CA THR A 45 4.01 11.96 -5.95
C THR A 45 4.30 12.31 -7.40
N VAL A 46 5.50 12.82 -7.65
CA VAL A 46 6.02 13.03 -9.00
C VAL A 46 6.96 11.92 -9.43
N ASP A 47 7.09 10.87 -8.62
CA ASP A 47 7.96 9.74 -8.90
C ASP A 47 7.41 8.93 -10.08
N PRO A 48 8.03 8.98 -11.27
CA PRO A 48 7.54 8.26 -12.44
C PRO A 48 7.72 6.75 -12.33
N SER A 49 8.52 6.27 -11.38
CA SER A 49 8.69 4.84 -11.15
C SER A 49 7.55 4.22 -10.33
N VAL A 50 6.64 5.05 -9.81
CA VAL A 50 5.40 4.59 -9.20
C VAL A 50 4.31 4.60 -10.26
N ASP A 51 3.78 3.42 -10.60
CA ASP A 51 2.68 3.31 -11.57
C ASP A 51 1.39 3.84 -11.00
N THR A 52 0.44 4.15 -11.87
CA THR A 52 -0.90 4.60 -11.46
C THR A 52 -1.69 3.50 -10.76
N LYS A 53 -1.35 2.24 -11.04
CA LYS A 53 -1.83 1.06 -10.29
C LYS A 53 -0.62 0.20 -10.01
N HIS A 54 0.01 0.38 -8.86
CA HIS A 54 1.30 -0.22 -8.59
C HIS A 54 1.20 -1.49 -7.76
N CYS A 55 0.49 -1.43 -6.66
CA CYS A 55 0.30 -2.58 -5.78
C CYS A 55 -1.08 -2.53 -5.15
N ILE A 56 -1.48 -3.63 -4.53
CA ILE A 56 -2.79 -3.76 -3.91
C ILE A 56 -2.61 -4.31 -2.52
N ILE A 57 -3.23 -3.67 -1.54
CA ILE A 57 -3.36 -4.19 -0.19
C ILE A 57 -4.83 -4.58 0.02
N ASN A 58 -5.06 -5.87 0.20
CA ASN A 58 -6.38 -6.36 0.54
C ASN A 58 -6.52 -6.37 2.06
N VAL A 59 -7.62 -5.83 2.55
CA VAL A 59 -7.95 -5.82 3.98
C VAL A 59 -9.21 -6.64 4.17
N LYS A 60 -9.13 -7.67 4.99
CA LYS A 60 -10.29 -8.50 5.30
C LYS A 60 -10.25 -8.92 6.76
N ARG A 61 -11.39 -9.37 7.27
CA ARG A 61 -11.46 -9.96 8.59
C ARG A 61 -11.30 -11.48 8.47
N ASP A 62 -10.52 -12.06 9.37
CA ASP A 62 -10.41 -13.51 9.47
C ASP A 62 -11.61 -14.07 10.26
N LYS A 63 -11.61 -15.38 10.47
CA LYS A 63 -12.70 -16.07 11.20
C LYS A 63 -12.85 -15.60 12.66
N ASN A 64 -11.79 -14.98 13.21
CA ASN A 64 -11.83 -14.44 14.58
C ASN A 64 -12.18 -12.95 14.60
N GLY A 65 -12.50 -12.37 13.45
CA GLY A 65 -12.85 -10.96 13.33
C GLY A 65 -11.65 -10.02 13.28
N ARG A 66 -10.43 -10.55 13.21
CA ARG A 66 -9.22 -9.72 13.16
C ARG A 66 -8.91 -9.31 11.74
N LEU A 67 -8.35 -8.10 11.60
CA LEU A 67 -7.98 -7.58 10.29
C LEU A 67 -6.70 -8.23 9.78
N VAL A 68 -6.72 -8.64 8.52
CA VAL A 68 -5.60 -9.26 7.83
C VAL A 68 -5.30 -8.41 6.60
N TYR A 69 -4.04 -8.03 6.45
CA TYR A 69 -3.55 -7.19 5.37
C TYR A 69 -2.68 -8.02 4.45
N THR A 70 -3.03 -8.10 3.18
CA THR A 70 -2.30 -8.92 2.20
C THR A 70 -1.88 -8.05 1.02
N LEU A 71 -0.59 -8.08 0.72
CA LEU A 71 0.03 -7.30 -0.34
C LEU A 71 0.24 -8.14 -1.59
N ARG A 72 -0.02 -7.56 -2.75
CA ARG A 72 0.38 -8.12 -4.04
C ARG A 72 0.76 -7.01 -5.02
N ASP A 73 1.59 -7.36 -5.99
CA ASP A 73 1.91 -6.47 -7.11
C ASP A 73 0.72 -6.38 -8.06
N ALA A 74 0.54 -5.26 -8.80
CA ALA A 74 -0.72 -4.98 -9.47
C ALA A 74 -0.91 -5.38 -10.94
N PRO A 75 -0.03 -5.81 -11.82
CA PRO A 75 1.44 -5.80 -11.92
C PRO A 75 1.99 -4.41 -12.23
N SER A 76 3.17 -4.13 -11.70
CA SER A 76 3.85 -2.86 -11.89
C SER A 76 5.04 -3.00 -12.84
N ASN A 77 5.51 -1.85 -13.37
CA ASN A 77 6.68 -1.83 -14.25
C ASN A 77 8.00 -2.00 -13.49
N THR A 78 8.10 -1.39 -12.31
CA THR A 78 9.36 -1.41 -11.55
C THR A 78 9.37 -2.42 -10.40
N GLY A 79 8.23 -3.02 -10.11
CA GLY A 79 8.11 -4.04 -9.08
C GLY A 79 7.69 -3.47 -7.73
N THR A 80 7.15 -4.36 -6.91
CA THR A 80 6.79 -4.09 -5.53
C THR A 80 7.72 -4.92 -4.64
N PHE A 81 8.36 -4.27 -3.68
CA PHE A 81 9.35 -4.93 -2.82
C PHE A 81 8.82 -4.98 -1.39
N TYR A 82 8.79 -6.17 -0.84
CA TYR A 82 8.49 -6.37 0.57
C TYR A 82 9.76 -6.66 1.31
N MET A 83 10.13 -5.79 2.26
CA MET A 83 11.36 -5.94 3.05
C MET A 83 12.58 -6.23 2.15
N ASN A 84 12.68 -5.50 1.04
CA ASN A 84 13.73 -5.57 0.03
C ASN A 84 13.67 -6.77 -0.93
N ASP A 85 12.68 -7.64 -0.81
CA ASP A 85 12.48 -8.76 -1.75
C ASP A 85 11.38 -8.42 -2.75
N ILE A 86 11.69 -8.57 -4.04
CA ILE A 86 10.71 -8.30 -5.09
C ILE A 86 9.62 -9.37 -5.09
N LEU A 87 8.38 -8.93 -5.25
CA LEU A 87 7.25 -9.85 -5.36
C LEU A 87 7.10 -10.35 -6.80
N THR A 88 6.79 -11.65 -6.95
CA THR A 88 6.36 -12.20 -8.23
C THR A 88 4.87 -11.97 -8.42
N ASP A 89 4.34 -12.29 -9.62
CA ASP A 89 2.92 -12.15 -9.93
C ASP A 89 2.03 -13.00 -9.03
N TYR A 90 2.59 -14.04 -8.44
CA TYR A 90 1.83 -15.00 -7.64
C TYR A 90 1.99 -14.77 -6.13
N ASP A 91 2.89 -13.89 -5.73
CA ASP A 91 3.16 -13.67 -4.31
C ASP A 91 2.01 -12.90 -3.66
N ARG A 92 1.61 -13.41 -2.50
CA ARG A 92 0.63 -12.76 -1.62
C ARG A 92 1.28 -12.73 -0.24
N VAL A 93 1.63 -11.53 0.22
CA VAL A 93 2.39 -11.38 1.45
C VAL A 93 1.51 -10.79 2.53
N ARG A 94 1.43 -11.48 3.66
CA ARG A 94 0.74 -10.93 4.83
C ARG A 94 1.61 -9.87 5.47
N LEU A 95 1.04 -8.67 5.62
CA LEU A 95 1.71 -7.55 6.27
C LEU A 95 1.37 -7.51 7.75
N GLU A 96 2.34 -7.07 8.54
CA GLU A 96 2.19 -6.79 9.95
C GLU A 96 2.26 -5.28 10.17
N ASP A 97 1.87 -4.83 11.37
CA ASP A 97 2.06 -3.44 11.74
C ASP A 97 3.55 -3.08 11.64
N GLY A 98 3.85 -1.99 10.93
CA GLY A 98 5.22 -1.56 10.69
C GLY A 98 5.91 -2.20 9.50
N SER A 99 5.24 -3.10 8.77
CA SER A 99 5.82 -3.69 7.55
C SER A 99 6.17 -2.61 6.54
N ILE A 100 7.32 -2.75 5.88
CA ILE A 100 7.84 -1.79 4.92
C ILE A 100 7.74 -2.34 3.52
N VAL A 101 7.13 -1.57 2.64
CA VAL A 101 6.95 -1.89 1.22
C VAL A 101 7.58 -0.78 0.41
N THR A 102 8.33 -1.14 -0.63
CA THR A 102 8.96 -0.15 -1.52
C THR A 102 8.37 -0.27 -2.92
N ILE A 103 7.94 0.85 -3.46
CA ILE A 103 7.45 0.98 -4.83
C ILE A 103 8.18 2.16 -5.48
N GLY A 104 8.99 1.86 -6.50
CA GLY A 104 9.87 2.89 -7.07
C GLY A 104 10.79 3.46 -6.00
N ALA A 105 10.87 4.79 -5.91
CA ALA A 105 11.63 5.48 -4.87
C ALA A 105 10.77 5.85 -3.66
N THR A 106 9.62 5.23 -3.53
CA THR A 106 8.62 5.56 -2.49
C THR A 106 8.51 4.41 -1.49
N THR A 107 8.48 4.75 -0.22
CA THR A 107 8.36 3.79 0.88
C THR A 107 6.96 3.86 1.48
N LEU A 108 6.34 2.69 1.66
CA LEU A 108 5.05 2.54 2.30
C LEU A 108 5.24 1.79 3.62
N ILE A 109 4.62 2.27 4.68
CA ILE A 109 4.69 1.61 5.99
C ILE A 109 3.26 1.32 6.44
N LEU A 110 2.97 0.06 6.71
CA LEU A 110 1.64 -0.30 7.20
C LEU A 110 1.46 0.11 8.65
N ARG A 111 0.35 0.78 8.90
CA ARG A 111 -0.17 1.02 10.24
C ARG A 111 -1.45 0.23 10.40
N ALA A 112 -1.35 -0.91 11.08
CA ALA A 112 -2.53 -1.74 11.32
C ALA A 112 -3.49 -1.02 12.26
N ALA A 113 -4.79 -1.23 12.06
CA ALA A 113 -5.78 -0.69 12.97
C ALA A 113 -5.63 -1.31 14.35
N ARG A 114 -5.89 -0.52 15.37
CA ARG A 114 -5.97 -1.05 16.72
C ARG A 114 -7.21 -1.91 16.87
N GLU A 115 -7.03 -3.08 17.40
CA GLU A 115 -8.13 -3.99 17.73
C GLU A 115 -8.19 -4.14 19.24
N GLU A 116 -9.36 -3.91 19.77
CA GLU A 116 -9.60 -4.01 21.20
C GLU A 116 -10.48 -5.22 21.54
#